data_b63cb5b4ad5872407b48703b4b0921a7
#
_entry.id   b63cb5b4ad5872407b48703b4b0921a7
#
_cell.length_a   1.000
_cell.length_b   1.000
_cell.length_c   1.000
_cell.angle_alpha   90.00
_cell.angle_beta   90.00
_cell.angle_gamma   90.00
#
_symmetry.space_group_name_H-M   'P 1'
#
loop_
_entity.id
_entity.type
_entity.pdbx_description
1 polymer ?
#
loop_
_entity_poly.entity_id
_entity_poly.type
_entity_poly.pdbx_seq_one_letter_code
_entity_poly.pdbx_strand_id
1 'polypeptide(L)'
;MVESSAAAAQKLIVSDIDSTEKFLAGHGVAFTTIRHEQVFTIPEMLEKVKFEGAHAKAVFAKNLFLQDKKKKETGYLVIAAHDTAIDMKALTKHLKVGSGNLRGGEVDVMEAMLGAKKGALNLFSIVNDTAKKVHLIMDHRLMNETEIIAFHPMQNDATSAISNADMKKVIGLAGREAEVIDFSKLTSEDGKAAGEEKKAAPVKKEPKLAAAKKEEGKTHAHQMGVQYTKEQNFSKWYSDVITKSEMIEYYEISGCYILRPLAYFIWESIQGFLDPRFKKNGVSNCYFPMFVSEAALSKEKDHVEGFAPEVAWVTKSGKTDL
;
A
#
# COMPACT_ATOMS: atom_id res chain seq x y z
N MET A 1 -20.92 17.29 -33.61
CA MET A 1 -21.52 16.45 -32.57
C MET A 1 -20.48 15.40 -32.21
N VAL A 2 -19.82 15.58 -31.11
CA VAL A 2 -18.87 14.61 -30.54
C VAL A 2 -19.55 14.10 -29.28
N GLU A 3 -20.05 12.87 -29.37
CA GLU A 3 -20.66 12.17 -28.25
C GLU A 3 -19.58 11.89 -27.21
N SER A 4 -19.73 12.52 -26.05
CA SER A 4 -18.99 12.24 -24.85
C SER A 4 -19.43 10.85 -24.36
N SER A 5 -18.62 9.85 -24.58
CA SER A 5 -18.74 8.54 -23.94
C SER A 5 -18.44 8.69 -22.45
N ALA A 6 -19.47 8.99 -21.68
CA ALA A 6 -19.45 8.79 -20.25
C ALA A 6 -19.33 7.27 -20.01
N ALA A 7 -18.16 6.81 -19.55
CA ALA A 7 -17.98 5.43 -19.10
C ALA A 7 -19.05 5.16 -18.04
N ALA A 8 -19.99 4.28 -18.34
CA ALA A 8 -21.03 3.88 -17.40
C ALA A 8 -20.35 3.32 -16.15
N ALA A 9 -20.65 3.91 -15.00
CA ALA A 9 -20.11 3.47 -13.73
C ALA A 9 -20.45 1.98 -13.56
N GLN A 10 -19.44 1.14 -13.47
CA GLN A 10 -19.61 -0.30 -13.31
C GLN A 10 -20.37 -0.55 -11.99
N LYS A 11 -21.53 -1.20 -12.08
CA LYS A 11 -22.30 -1.55 -10.87
C LYS A 11 -21.51 -2.60 -10.08
N LEU A 12 -20.98 -2.23 -8.94
CA LEU A 12 -20.23 -3.12 -8.06
C LEU A 12 -21.16 -4.18 -7.45
N ILE A 13 -20.70 -5.42 -7.37
CA ILE A 13 -21.38 -6.53 -6.72
C ILE A 13 -21.22 -6.42 -5.20
N VAL A 14 -20.00 -6.07 -4.75
CA VAL A 14 -19.67 -5.78 -3.35
C VAL A 14 -18.96 -4.41 -3.28
N SER A 15 -19.35 -3.57 -2.30
CA SER A 15 -18.80 -2.21 -2.14
C SER A 15 -18.51 -1.84 -0.68
N ASP A 16 -19.12 -2.57 0.25
CA ASP A 16 -19.10 -2.33 1.68
C ASP A 16 -19.35 -3.64 2.43
N ILE A 17 -19.39 -3.58 3.75
CA ILE A 17 -19.57 -4.74 4.61
C ILE A 17 -20.93 -5.39 4.32
N ASP A 18 -22.01 -4.62 4.28
CA ASP A 18 -23.37 -5.14 4.17
C ASP A 18 -23.61 -5.82 2.82
N SER A 19 -23.13 -5.23 1.72
CA SER A 19 -23.18 -5.84 0.39
C SER A 19 -22.34 -7.11 0.30
N THR A 20 -21.20 -7.15 0.98
CA THR A 20 -20.33 -8.33 1.04
C THR A 20 -21.00 -9.45 1.83
N GLU A 21 -21.55 -9.18 3.01
CA GLU A 21 -22.28 -10.16 3.82
C GLU A 21 -23.50 -10.68 3.08
N LYS A 22 -24.26 -9.80 2.42
CA LYS A 22 -25.41 -10.19 1.59
C LYS A 22 -24.99 -11.09 0.42
N PHE A 23 -23.89 -10.77 -0.24
CA PHE A 23 -23.33 -11.58 -1.32
C PHE A 23 -22.95 -12.97 -0.81
N LEU A 24 -22.20 -13.06 0.28
CA LEU A 24 -21.77 -14.33 0.88
C LEU A 24 -22.96 -15.18 1.29
N ALA A 25 -23.90 -14.63 2.05
CA ALA A 25 -25.11 -15.32 2.50
C ALA A 25 -25.97 -15.80 1.31
N GLY A 26 -26.16 -14.94 0.31
CA GLY A 26 -26.96 -15.26 -0.89
C GLY A 26 -26.39 -16.42 -1.72
N HIS A 27 -25.09 -16.71 -1.58
CA HIS A 27 -24.43 -17.82 -2.24
C HIS A 27 -24.12 -18.99 -1.32
N GLY A 28 -24.66 -18.99 -0.09
CA GLY A 28 -24.47 -20.06 0.89
C GLY A 28 -23.02 -20.22 1.33
N VAL A 29 -22.29 -19.11 1.45
CA VAL A 29 -20.96 -19.03 2.05
C VAL A 29 -21.15 -18.74 3.54
N ALA A 30 -20.63 -19.59 4.40
CA ALA A 30 -20.66 -19.36 5.84
C ALA A 30 -19.54 -18.39 6.25
N PHE A 31 -19.86 -17.42 7.08
CA PHE A 31 -18.90 -16.43 7.58
C PHE A 31 -19.23 -15.99 9.01
N THR A 32 -18.21 -15.48 9.68
CA THR A 32 -18.35 -14.79 10.97
C THR A 32 -17.66 -13.46 10.87
N THR A 33 -18.39 -12.36 11.05
CA THR A 33 -17.84 -11.01 11.01
C THR A 33 -17.74 -10.40 12.40
N ILE A 34 -16.57 -9.84 12.70
CA ILE A 34 -16.33 -8.99 13.88
C ILE A 34 -16.24 -7.55 13.40
N ARG A 35 -17.08 -6.68 13.96
CA ARG A 35 -17.00 -5.23 13.80
C ARG A 35 -16.00 -4.69 14.82
N HIS A 36 -15.12 -3.82 14.43
CA HIS A 36 -14.07 -3.24 15.28
C HIS A 36 -13.76 -1.81 14.80
N GLU A 37 -12.98 -1.09 15.57
CA GLU A 37 -12.44 0.18 15.11
C GLU A 37 -11.54 -0.04 13.89
N GLN A 38 -11.36 0.98 13.07
CA GLN A 38 -10.49 0.89 11.90
C GLN A 38 -9.09 0.43 12.29
N VAL A 39 -8.55 -0.51 11.53
CA VAL A 39 -7.19 -1.03 11.71
C VAL A 39 -6.37 -0.79 10.44
N PHE A 40 -5.17 -0.30 10.61
CA PHE A 40 -4.29 0.08 9.49
C PHE A 40 -3.05 -0.80 9.40
N THR A 41 -2.74 -1.53 10.45
CA THR A 41 -1.55 -2.39 10.52
C THR A 41 -1.90 -3.82 10.95
N ILE A 42 -1.06 -4.78 10.54
CA ILE A 42 -1.21 -6.18 10.93
C ILE A 42 -1.15 -6.37 12.46
N PRO A 43 -0.21 -5.74 13.20
CA PRO A 43 -0.19 -5.84 14.65
C PRO A 43 -1.50 -5.37 15.32
N GLU A 44 -2.04 -4.22 14.91
CA GLU A 44 -3.32 -3.71 15.43
C GLU A 44 -4.47 -4.69 15.15
N MET A 45 -4.51 -5.24 13.94
CA MET A 45 -5.52 -6.23 13.56
C MET A 45 -5.42 -7.48 14.44
N LEU A 46 -4.21 -8.00 14.67
CA LEU A 46 -3.97 -9.16 15.52
C LEU A 46 -4.30 -8.90 16.99
N GLU A 47 -4.18 -7.67 17.46
CA GLU A 47 -4.53 -7.27 18.81
C GLU A 47 -6.04 -7.09 19.00
N LYS A 48 -6.67 -6.31 18.11
CA LYS A 48 -8.07 -5.89 18.23
C LYS A 48 -9.07 -6.96 17.77
N VAL A 49 -8.71 -7.80 16.80
CA VAL A 49 -9.62 -8.79 16.22
C VAL A 49 -9.34 -10.18 16.78
N LYS A 50 -10.20 -10.66 17.64
CA LYS A 50 -10.11 -11.99 18.25
C LYS A 50 -11.34 -12.80 17.88
N PHE A 51 -11.14 -13.82 17.07
CA PHE A 51 -12.17 -14.82 16.81
C PHE A 51 -12.18 -15.86 17.93
N GLU A 52 -13.37 -16.40 18.21
CA GLU A 52 -13.59 -17.43 19.23
C GLU A 52 -14.06 -18.75 18.61
N GLY A 53 -14.08 -19.80 19.42
CA GLY A 53 -14.58 -21.12 19.03
C GLY A 53 -13.85 -21.69 17.81
N ALA A 54 -14.61 -22.12 16.81
CA ALA A 54 -14.08 -22.73 15.59
C ALA A 54 -13.19 -21.78 14.78
N HIS A 55 -13.37 -20.46 14.94
CA HIS A 55 -12.63 -19.43 14.21
C HIS A 55 -11.40 -18.90 14.97
N ALA A 56 -11.12 -19.38 16.18
CA ALA A 56 -10.03 -18.88 17.03
C ALA A 56 -8.62 -18.98 16.39
N LYS A 57 -8.47 -19.88 15.41
CA LYS A 57 -7.21 -20.09 14.67
C LYS A 57 -7.23 -19.44 13.28
N ALA A 58 -8.10 -18.47 13.03
CA ALA A 58 -8.17 -17.80 11.75
C ALA A 58 -6.84 -17.16 11.38
N VAL A 59 -6.36 -17.42 10.18
CA VAL A 59 -5.17 -16.78 9.61
C VAL A 59 -5.61 -15.54 8.86
N PHE A 60 -5.06 -14.39 9.24
CA PHE A 60 -5.37 -13.13 8.56
C PHE A 60 -4.64 -13.05 7.22
N ALA A 61 -5.35 -12.62 6.20
CA ALA A 61 -4.79 -12.42 4.88
C ALA A 61 -4.28 -10.99 4.71
N LYS A 62 -3.10 -10.86 4.06
CA LYS A 62 -2.65 -9.60 3.51
C LYS A 62 -2.87 -9.59 2.01
N ASN A 63 -3.20 -8.43 1.47
CA ASN A 63 -3.62 -8.27 0.09
C ASN A 63 -2.78 -7.19 -0.59
N LEU A 64 -2.24 -7.49 -1.77
CA LEU A 64 -1.44 -6.57 -2.56
C LEU A 64 -2.04 -6.44 -3.94
N PHE A 65 -2.23 -5.21 -4.41
CA PHE A 65 -2.55 -4.93 -5.80
C PHE A 65 -1.28 -4.50 -6.53
N LEU A 66 -0.89 -5.28 -7.53
CA LEU A 66 0.31 -5.05 -8.31
C LEU A 66 -0.05 -4.83 -9.78
N GLN A 67 0.78 -4.06 -10.50
CA GLN A 67 0.63 -3.81 -11.92
C GLN A 67 1.96 -3.92 -12.66
N ASP A 68 1.88 -4.34 -13.93
CA ASP A 68 2.97 -4.20 -14.88
C ASP A 68 2.96 -2.78 -15.47
N LYS A 69 4.05 -2.05 -15.35
CA LYS A 69 4.21 -0.71 -15.96
C LYS A 69 3.87 -0.66 -17.45
N LYS A 70 4.09 -1.77 -18.16
CA LYS A 70 3.85 -1.87 -19.59
C LYS A 70 2.43 -2.28 -19.96
N LYS A 71 1.70 -2.91 -19.03
CA LYS A 71 0.33 -3.40 -19.23
C LYS A 71 -0.59 -2.81 -18.17
N LYS A 72 -0.86 -1.51 -18.26
CA LYS A 72 -1.66 -0.79 -17.27
C LYS A 72 -3.11 -1.24 -17.17
N GLU A 73 -3.62 -1.96 -18.16
CA GLU A 73 -5.00 -2.44 -18.22
C GLU A 73 -5.22 -3.75 -17.45
N THR A 74 -4.17 -4.38 -16.96
CA THR A 74 -4.21 -5.61 -16.18
C THR A 74 -3.59 -5.42 -14.82
N GLY A 75 -4.14 -6.10 -13.81
CA GLY A 75 -3.63 -6.10 -12.43
C GLY A 75 -3.35 -7.50 -11.92
N TYR A 76 -2.66 -7.57 -10.80
CA TYR A 76 -2.45 -8.79 -10.04
C TYR A 76 -2.95 -8.55 -8.62
N LEU A 77 -3.89 -9.36 -8.16
CA LEU A 77 -4.31 -9.40 -6.76
C LEU A 77 -3.57 -10.55 -6.08
N VAL A 78 -2.60 -10.22 -5.25
CA VAL A 78 -1.81 -11.20 -4.49
C VAL A 78 -2.36 -11.27 -3.08
N ILE A 79 -2.78 -12.45 -2.67
CA ILE A 79 -3.34 -12.73 -1.34
C ILE A 79 -2.46 -13.77 -0.65
N ALA A 80 -1.89 -13.39 0.48
CA ALA A 80 -1.00 -14.24 1.25
C ALA A 80 -1.33 -14.18 2.74
N ALA A 81 -0.86 -15.15 3.52
CA ALA A 81 -0.95 -15.05 4.96
C ALA A 81 -0.19 -13.81 5.46
N HIS A 82 -0.67 -13.20 6.54
CA HIS A 82 -0.14 -11.92 7.03
C HIS A 82 1.38 -11.93 7.27
N ASP A 83 1.90 -13.06 7.69
CA ASP A 83 3.32 -13.30 8.01
C ASP A 83 4.14 -13.90 6.85
N THR A 84 3.52 -14.25 5.71
CA THR A 84 4.25 -14.76 4.53
C THR A 84 5.14 -13.68 3.94
N ALA A 85 6.44 -13.91 3.82
CA ALA A 85 7.36 -13.03 3.12
C ALA A 85 7.21 -13.19 1.59
N ILE A 86 7.08 -12.07 0.87
CA ILE A 86 6.96 -12.06 -0.60
C ILE A 86 8.21 -11.44 -1.20
N ASP A 87 9.02 -12.24 -1.90
CA ASP A 87 10.13 -11.73 -2.70
C ASP A 87 9.60 -11.16 -4.03
N MET A 88 9.55 -9.83 -4.12
CA MET A 88 9.05 -9.12 -5.30
C MET A 88 9.89 -9.37 -6.56
N LYS A 89 11.19 -9.64 -6.43
CA LYS A 89 12.06 -9.96 -7.58
C LYS A 89 11.74 -11.34 -8.11
N ALA A 90 11.63 -12.33 -7.22
CA ALA A 90 11.26 -13.68 -7.56
C ALA A 90 9.86 -13.75 -8.16
N LEU A 91 8.89 -13.02 -7.58
CA LEU A 91 7.53 -12.92 -8.11
C LEU A 91 7.52 -12.28 -9.51
N THR A 92 8.27 -11.21 -9.73
CA THR A 92 8.42 -10.57 -11.05
C THR A 92 8.95 -11.55 -12.11
N LYS A 93 9.97 -12.36 -11.76
CA LYS A 93 10.54 -13.39 -12.64
C LYS A 93 9.52 -14.49 -12.92
N HIS A 94 8.81 -14.96 -11.89
CA HIS A 94 7.77 -15.98 -11.99
C HIS A 94 6.63 -15.57 -12.92
N LEU A 95 6.12 -14.36 -12.76
CA LEU A 95 5.05 -13.80 -13.60
C LEU A 95 5.53 -13.38 -15.00
N LYS A 96 6.81 -13.60 -15.32
CA LYS A 96 7.43 -13.21 -16.60
C LYS A 96 7.22 -11.73 -16.94
N VAL A 97 7.10 -10.90 -15.93
CA VAL A 97 7.10 -9.45 -16.06
C VAL A 97 8.54 -8.96 -16.15
N GLY A 98 8.82 -8.03 -17.04
CA GLY A 98 10.18 -7.51 -17.18
C GLY A 98 10.72 -6.92 -15.87
N SER A 99 12.01 -7.11 -15.60
CA SER A 99 12.65 -6.64 -14.36
C SER A 99 12.34 -5.16 -14.07
N GLY A 100 11.91 -4.87 -12.83
CA GLY A 100 11.52 -3.52 -12.39
C GLY A 100 10.19 -3.01 -12.94
N ASN A 101 9.42 -3.81 -13.68
CA ASN A 101 8.12 -3.40 -14.19
C ASN A 101 6.97 -3.75 -13.24
N LEU A 102 7.07 -4.82 -12.45
CA LEU A 102 6.06 -5.17 -11.44
C LEU A 102 6.21 -4.27 -10.22
N ARG A 103 5.16 -3.55 -9.87
CA ARG A 103 5.14 -2.61 -8.73
C ARG A 103 3.75 -2.52 -8.11
N GLY A 104 3.63 -1.84 -6.97
CA GLY A 104 2.35 -1.48 -6.39
C GLY A 104 1.48 -0.77 -7.43
N GLY A 105 0.24 -1.23 -7.58
CA GLY A 105 -0.70 -0.67 -8.53
C GLY A 105 -1.21 0.70 -8.10
N GLU A 106 -1.67 1.47 -9.06
CA GLU A 106 -2.29 2.78 -8.82
C GLU A 106 -3.66 2.58 -8.13
N VAL A 107 -3.95 3.40 -7.12
CA VAL A 107 -5.19 3.29 -6.31
C VAL A 107 -6.42 3.45 -7.19
N ASP A 108 -6.43 4.45 -8.08
CA ASP A 108 -7.53 4.73 -9.01
C ASP A 108 -7.85 3.52 -9.91
N VAL A 109 -6.80 2.80 -10.33
CA VAL A 109 -6.96 1.58 -11.16
C VAL A 109 -7.50 0.42 -10.34
N MET A 110 -7.02 0.26 -9.11
CA MET A 110 -7.53 -0.74 -8.17
C MET A 110 -9.02 -0.50 -7.86
N GLU A 111 -9.39 0.74 -7.55
CA GLU A 111 -10.78 1.12 -7.29
C GLU A 111 -11.66 0.91 -8.53
N ALA A 112 -11.18 1.27 -9.72
CA ALA A 112 -11.93 1.06 -10.95
C ALA A 112 -12.13 -0.43 -11.30
N MET A 113 -11.15 -1.30 -11.02
CA MET A 113 -11.20 -2.73 -11.34
C MET A 113 -11.93 -3.55 -10.27
N LEU A 114 -11.68 -3.25 -8.99
CA LEU A 114 -12.07 -4.09 -7.86
C LEU A 114 -13.08 -3.40 -6.93
N GLY A 115 -13.35 -2.11 -7.09
CA GLY A 115 -14.22 -1.35 -6.20
C GLY A 115 -13.68 -1.20 -4.76
N ALA A 116 -12.46 -1.64 -4.52
CA ALA A 116 -11.84 -1.64 -3.20
C ALA A 116 -11.08 -0.33 -2.95
N LYS A 117 -11.36 0.31 -1.82
CA LYS A 117 -10.61 1.50 -1.37
C LYS A 117 -9.24 1.10 -0.83
N LYS A 118 -8.32 2.06 -0.76
CA LYS A 118 -7.02 1.86 -0.13
C LYS A 118 -7.19 1.37 1.32
N GLY A 119 -6.51 0.28 1.68
CA GLY A 119 -6.62 -0.36 3.00
C GLY A 119 -7.76 -1.38 3.15
N ALA A 120 -8.67 -1.46 2.16
CA ALA A 120 -9.81 -2.38 2.18
C ALA A 120 -9.77 -3.43 1.05
N LEU A 121 -8.66 -3.51 0.32
CA LEU A 121 -8.46 -4.54 -0.70
C LEU A 121 -8.51 -5.94 -0.06
N ASN A 122 -9.24 -6.85 -0.70
CA ASN A 122 -9.45 -8.20 -0.16
C ASN A 122 -9.91 -9.16 -1.26
N LEU A 123 -10.06 -10.45 -0.91
CA LEU A 123 -10.53 -11.48 -1.84
C LEU A 123 -11.92 -11.19 -2.41
N PHE A 124 -12.84 -10.68 -1.59
CA PHE A 124 -14.24 -10.48 -2.02
C PHE A 124 -14.32 -9.46 -3.17
N SER A 125 -13.38 -8.52 -3.24
CA SER A 125 -13.34 -7.52 -4.30
C SER A 125 -13.17 -8.11 -5.70
N ILE A 126 -12.67 -9.34 -5.83
CA ILE A 126 -12.43 -9.99 -7.13
C ILE A 126 -13.72 -10.25 -7.92
N VAL A 127 -14.87 -10.36 -7.25
CA VAL A 127 -16.17 -10.57 -7.92
C VAL A 127 -16.59 -9.33 -8.73
N ASN A 128 -16.05 -8.16 -8.41
CA ASN A 128 -16.32 -6.92 -9.13
C ASN A 128 -15.59 -6.85 -10.47
N ASP A 129 -14.48 -7.59 -10.65
CA ASP A 129 -13.73 -7.61 -11.90
C ASP A 129 -14.40 -8.53 -12.94
N THR A 130 -15.57 -8.14 -13.41
CA THR A 130 -16.33 -8.89 -14.43
C THR A 130 -15.61 -8.98 -15.77
N ALA A 131 -14.72 -8.02 -16.06
CA ALA A 131 -13.92 -8.00 -17.29
C ALA A 131 -12.71 -8.94 -17.23
N LYS A 132 -12.48 -9.59 -16.10
CA LYS A 132 -11.37 -10.54 -15.88
C LYS A 132 -9.98 -9.96 -16.18
N LYS A 133 -9.75 -8.72 -15.79
CA LYS A 133 -8.48 -8.01 -16.00
C LYS A 133 -7.47 -8.19 -14.87
N VAL A 134 -7.91 -8.72 -13.72
CA VAL A 134 -7.05 -8.93 -12.55
C VAL A 134 -6.69 -10.41 -12.42
N HIS A 135 -5.42 -10.75 -12.43
CA HIS A 135 -4.92 -12.09 -12.13
C HIS A 135 -4.93 -12.31 -10.62
N LEU A 136 -5.59 -13.38 -10.18
CA LEU A 136 -5.63 -13.75 -8.77
C LEU A 136 -4.49 -14.71 -8.44
N ILE A 137 -3.65 -14.31 -7.49
CA ILE A 137 -2.53 -15.10 -6.99
C ILE A 137 -2.76 -15.36 -5.50
N MET A 138 -2.72 -16.64 -5.11
CA MET A 138 -2.98 -17.08 -3.76
C MET A 138 -1.77 -17.80 -3.17
N ASP A 139 -1.48 -17.50 -1.92
CA ASP A 139 -0.48 -18.23 -1.14
C ASP A 139 -0.89 -19.70 -0.98
N HIS A 140 0.04 -20.61 -1.28
CA HIS A 140 -0.15 -22.05 -1.08
C HIS A 140 -0.61 -22.38 0.35
N ARG A 141 -0.06 -21.68 1.35
CA ARG A 141 -0.42 -21.84 2.75
C ARG A 141 -1.92 -21.56 2.99
N LEU A 142 -2.47 -20.49 2.43
CA LEU A 142 -3.89 -20.18 2.54
C LEU A 142 -4.77 -21.17 1.79
N MET A 143 -4.30 -21.65 0.64
CA MET A 143 -5.10 -22.56 -0.21
C MET A 143 -5.12 -24.00 0.30
N ASN A 144 -4.06 -24.48 0.95
CA ASN A 144 -3.87 -25.90 1.22
C ASN A 144 -3.64 -26.26 2.70
N GLU A 145 -3.22 -25.29 3.53
CA GLU A 145 -2.78 -25.57 4.91
C GLU A 145 -3.62 -24.83 5.96
N THR A 146 -4.48 -23.89 5.54
CA THR A 146 -5.25 -23.05 6.45
C THR A 146 -6.73 -23.44 6.40
N GLU A 147 -7.31 -23.70 7.54
CA GLU A 147 -8.74 -24.06 7.64
C GLU A 147 -9.65 -22.83 7.60
N ILE A 148 -9.31 -21.78 8.32
CA ILE A 148 -10.10 -20.54 8.44
C ILE A 148 -9.23 -19.36 8.06
N ILE A 149 -9.72 -18.52 7.15
CA ILE A 149 -9.05 -17.33 6.67
C ILE A 149 -9.88 -16.09 6.98
N ALA A 150 -9.24 -15.02 7.42
CA ALA A 150 -9.87 -13.77 7.78
C ALA A 150 -9.50 -12.66 6.79
N PHE A 151 -10.52 -11.92 6.34
CA PHE A 151 -10.43 -10.82 5.38
C PHE A 151 -11.22 -9.61 5.85
N HIS A 152 -10.83 -8.41 5.45
CA HIS A 152 -11.67 -7.23 5.59
C HIS A 152 -12.77 -7.23 4.51
N PRO A 153 -14.07 -7.15 4.87
CA PRO A 153 -15.16 -7.18 3.89
C PRO A 153 -15.37 -5.79 3.25
N MET A 154 -14.50 -5.39 2.34
CA MET A 154 -14.51 -4.11 1.61
C MET A 154 -14.32 -2.84 2.46
N GLN A 155 -14.18 -2.98 3.78
CA GLN A 155 -13.92 -1.90 4.74
C GLN A 155 -13.03 -2.44 5.86
N ASN A 156 -12.18 -1.58 6.44
CA ASN A 156 -11.18 -1.97 7.44
C ASN A 156 -11.63 -1.78 8.90
N ASP A 157 -12.93 -1.58 9.12
CA ASP A 157 -13.60 -1.53 10.42
C ASP A 157 -14.41 -2.81 10.73
N ALA A 158 -14.19 -3.84 9.92
CA ALA A 158 -14.71 -5.19 10.15
C ALA A 158 -13.76 -6.24 9.59
N THR A 159 -13.84 -7.45 10.14
CA THR A 159 -13.09 -8.62 9.63
C THR A 159 -14.02 -9.82 9.61
N SER A 160 -14.10 -10.48 8.45
CA SER A 160 -14.89 -11.68 8.23
C SER A 160 -13.99 -12.90 8.10
N ALA A 161 -14.25 -13.92 8.90
CA ALA A 161 -13.62 -15.24 8.82
C ALA A 161 -14.49 -16.21 8.04
N ILE A 162 -13.89 -16.91 7.08
CA ILE A 162 -14.54 -17.93 6.27
C ILE A 162 -13.70 -19.21 6.24
N SER A 163 -14.34 -20.35 5.97
CA SER A 163 -13.62 -21.60 5.78
C SER A 163 -12.82 -21.61 4.48
N ASN A 164 -11.79 -22.45 4.40
CA ASN A 164 -11.03 -22.68 3.18
C ASN A 164 -11.94 -23.15 2.02
N ALA A 165 -12.91 -24.00 2.31
CA ALA A 165 -13.88 -24.46 1.32
C ALA A 165 -14.73 -23.28 0.79
N ASP A 166 -15.18 -22.41 1.69
CA ASP A 166 -15.95 -21.21 1.33
C ASP A 166 -15.09 -20.18 0.59
N MET A 167 -13.83 -20.03 0.96
CA MET A 167 -12.89 -19.21 0.20
C MET A 167 -12.77 -19.68 -1.26
N LYS A 168 -12.56 -20.97 -1.48
CA LYS A 168 -12.53 -21.58 -2.82
C LYS A 168 -13.84 -21.39 -3.58
N LYS A 169 -14.97 -21.47 -2.87
CA LYS A 169 -16.30 -21.19 -3.44
C LYS A 169 -16.41 -19.73 -3.92
N VAL A 170 -15.95 -18.76 -3.14
CA VAL A 170 -15.92 -17.33 -3.56
C VAL A 170 -15.08 -17.14 -4.82
N ILE A 171 -13.91 -17.78 -4.92
CA ILE A 171 -13.05 -17.74 -6.11
C ILE A 171 -13.82 -18.30 -7.33
N GLY A 172 -14.50 -19.43 -7.16
CA GLY A 172 -15.34 -20.03 -8.21
C GLY A 172 -16.52 -19.13 -8.62
N LEU A 173 -17.20 -18.47 -7.66
CA LEU A 173 -18.29 -17.52 -7.95
C LEU A 173 -17.80 -16.30 -8.76
N ALA A 174 -16.56 -15.90 -8.59
CA ALA A 174 -15.94 -14.87 -9.43
C ALA A 174 -15.59 -15.37 -10.85
N GLY A 175 -15.84 -16.66 -11.15
CA GLY A 175 -15.47 -17.28 -12.42
C GLY A 175 -13.97 -17.26 -12.68
N ARG A 176 -13.17 -17.46 -11.63
CA ARG A 176 -11.71 -17.36 -11.62
C ARG A 176 -11.06 -18.68 -11.24
N GLU A 177 -9.87 -18.86 -11.73
CA GLU A 177 -8.88 -19.77 -11.15
C GLU A 177 -7.79 -18.93 -10.49
N ALA A 178 -7.36 -19.39 -9.32
CA ALA A 178 -6.26 -18.75 -8.60
C ALA A 178 -4.94 -19.43 -9.00
N GLU A 179 -3.95 -18.64 -9.35
CA GLU A 179 -2.58 -19.13 -9.44
C GLU A 179 -2.04 -19.31 -8.02
N VAL A 180 -1.74 -20.55 -7.64
CA VAL A 180 -1.28 -20.88 -6.30
C VAL A 180 0.24 -20.88 -6.27
N ILE A 181 0.83 -20.01 -5.44
CA ILE A 181 2.30 -19.87 -5.31
C ILE A 181 2.73 -20.24 -3.89
N ASP A 182 3.71 -21.09 -3.77
CA ASP A 182 4.44 -21.32 -2.53
C ASP A 182 5.56 -20.27 -2.40
N PHE A 183 5.24 -19.17 -1.69
CA PHE A 183 6.18 -18.07 -1.50
C PHE A 183 7.41 -18.46 -0.69
N SER A 184 7.37 -19.54 0.09
CA SER A 184 8.52 -20.02 0.84
C SER A 184 9.60 -20.63 -0.07
N LYS A 185 9.19 -21.14 -1.23
CA LYS A 185 10.07 -21.73 -2.26
C LYS A 185 10.40 -20.76 -3.38
N LEU A 186 9.63 -19.66 -3.48
CA LEU A 186 9.82 -18.65 -4.52
C LEU A 186 10.91 -17.66 -4.07
N THR A 187 12.16 -17.95 -4.38
CA THR A 187 13.32 -17.10 -4.05
C THR A 187 14.02 -16.62 -5.32
N SER A 188 14.56 -15.41 -5.32
CA SER A 188 15.51 -14.96 -6.33
C SER A 188 16.84 -15.67 -6.12
N GLU A 189 17.53 -16.03 -7.20
CA GLU A 189 18.83 -16.79 -7.17
C GLU A 189 19.95 -16.09 -6.36
N ASP A 190 19.72 -14.87 -5.90
CA ASP A 190 20.61 -14.13 -4.98
C ASP A 190 20.42 -14.56 -3.50
N GLY A 191 19.87 -15.73 -3.28
CA GLY A 191 19.71 -16.50 -2.06
C GLY A 191 19.78 -15.75 -0.74
N LYS A 192 18.65 -15.29 -0.23
CA LYS A 192 18.35 -15.31 1.21
C LYS A 192 16.84 -15.36 1.40
N ALA A 193 16.39 -16.42 2.04
CA ALA A 193 15.02 -16.54 2.52
C ALA A 193 14.68 -15.31 3.40
N ALA A 194 13.64 -14.58 3.01
CA ALA A 194 13.09 -13.53 3.84
C ALA A 194 12.17 -14.17 4.88
N GLY A 195 12.74 -14.58 5.98
CA GLY A 195 12.01 -15.18 7.09
C GLY A 195 12.95 -15.48 8.24
N GLU A 196 13.56 -14.42 8.79
CA GLU A 196 14.10 -14.41 10.15
C GLU A 196 14.35 -12.96 10.55
N GLU A 197 14.04 -12.65 11.79
CA GLU A 197 14.36 -11.39 12.45
C GLU A 197 15.83 -11.02 12.18
N LYS A 198 16.07 -9.88 11.55
CA LYS A 198 17.42 -9.43 11.25
C LYS A 198 18.15 -9.05 12.52
N LYS A 199 18.95 -9.98 13.05
CA LYS A 199 20.20 -9.63 13.71
C LYS A 199 21.15 -9.06 12.67
N ALA A 200 21.72 -7.91 13.00
CA ALA A 200 22.63 -7.16 12.15
C ALA A 200 23.76 -8.01 11.57
N ALA A 201 24.00 -7.92 10.27
CA ALA A 201 25.15 -8.50 9.59
C ALA A 201 25.99 -7.41 8.90
N PRO A 202 27.32 -7.59 8.79
CA PRO A 202 28.29 -6.53 8.57
C PRO A 202 28.28 -5.99 7.13
N VAL A 203 28.47 -4.68 7.05
CA VAL A 203 28.58 -3.87 5.85
C VAL A 203 29.71 -4.37 4.95
N LYS A 204 29.39 -4.76 3.73
CA LYS A 204 30.36 -4.86 2.63
C LYS A 204 30.33 -3.59 1.80
N LYS A 205 31.54 -3.03 1.69
CA LYS A 205 32.09 -2.00 0.81
C LYS A 205 31.13 -1.34 -0.22
N GLU A 206 31.18 -0.03 -0.20
CA GLU A 206 30.57 0.92 -1.13
C GLU A 206 30.66 0.49 -2.59
N PRO A 207 29.58 0.58 -3.37
CA PRO A 207 29.71 0.74 -4.82
C PRO A 207 30.08 2.18 -5.11
N LYS A 208 31.22 2.36 -5.83
CA LYS A 208 31.62 3.62 -6.44
C LYS A 208 30.42 4.26 -7.13
N LEU A 209 30.26 5.57 -6.91
CA LEU A 209 29.39 6.46 -7.68
C LEU A 209 29.55 6.15 -9.18
N ALA A 210 28.58 5.43 -9.74
CA ALA A 210 28.42 5.41 -11.17
C ALA A 210 27.63 6.66 -11.53
N ALA A 211 28.30 7.55 -12.26
CA ALA A 211 27.69 8.74 -12.83
C ALA A 211 26.34 8.41 -13.45
N ALA A 212 25.32 9.18 -13.08
CA ALA A 212 24.02 9.14 -13.69
C ALA A 212 24.19 9.27 -15.20
N LYS A 213 23.99 8.16 -15.93
CA LYS A 213 23.74 8.25 -17.37
C LYS A 213 22.42 8.97 -17.53
N LYS A 214 22.48 10.19 -18.02
CA LYS A 214 21.37 10.89 -18.63
C LYS A 214 20.71 9.91 -19.59
N GLU A 215 19.50 9.48 -19.32
CA GLU A 215 18.62 8.95 -20.35
C GLU A 215 18.19 10.15 -21.22
N GLU A 216 19.00 10.41 -22.23
CA GLU A 216 18.59 11.23 -23.35
C GLU A 216 17.57 10.45 -24.15
N GLY A 217 16.41 11.03 -24.33
CA GLY A 217 15.56 10.71 -25.44
C GLY A 217 14.26 10.01 -25.17
N LYS A 218 13.31 10.74 -24.60
CA LYS A 218 11.98 10.90 -25.21
C LYS A 218 11.49 12.28 -24.82
N THR A 219 11.52 13.18 -25.75
CA THR A 219 10.86 14.47 -25.70
C THR A 219 9.38 14.25 -25.46
N HIS A 220 8.99 14.21 -24.19
CA HIS A 220 7.64 14.63 -23.84
C HIS A 220 7.60 16.10 -24.20
N ALA A 221 6.84 16.42 -25.25
CA ALA A 221 6.52 17.79 -25.59
C ALA A 221 6.21 18.48 -24.25
N HIS A 222 6.94 19.53 -23.92
CA HIS A 222 6.71 20.34 -22.73
C HIS A 222 5.29 20.89 -22.84
N GLN A 223 4.31 20.16 -22.30
CA GLN A 223 3.00 20.71 -22.08
C GLN A 223 3.15 21.74 -20.98
N MET A 224 3.18 23.01 -21.41
CA MET A 224 3.25 24.13 -20.48
C MET A 224 1.94 24.17 -19.67
N GLY A 225 2.06 24.43 -18.37
CA GLY A 225 0.93 24.61 -17.46
C GLY A 225 0.44 23.32 -16.77
N VAL A 226 -0.55 23.51 -15.93
CA VAL A 226 -1.21 22.46 -15.14
C VAL A 226 -2.11 21.65 -16.04
N GLN A 227 -1.98 20.31 -16.03
CA GLN A 227 -2.71 19.42 -16.95
C GLN A 227 -4.08 19.00 -16.41
N TYR A 228 -4.27 19.06 -15.09
CA TYR A 228 -5.49 18.64 -14.41
C TYR A 228 -6.11 19.82 -13.68
N THR A 229 -7.43 19.89 -13.63
CA THR A 229 -8.10 20.79 -12.68
C THR A 229 -8.14 20.16 -11.30
N LYS A 230 -8.34 20.99 -10.27
CA LYS A 230 -8.47 20.57 -8.89
C LYS A 230 -9.60 19.55 -8.70
N GLU A 231 -10.68 19.71 -9.43
CA GLU A 231 -11.89 18.87 -9.39
C GLU A 231 -11.70 17.55 -10.13
N GLN A 232 -10.92 17.54 -11.22
CA GLN A 232 -10.68 16.33 -12.00
C GLN A 232 -9.75 15.35 -11.28
N ASN A 233 -8.66 15.85 -10.72
CA ASN A 233 -7.70 15.03 -9.96
C ASN A 233 -6.84 15.91 -9.05
N PHE A 234 -7.24 16.01 -7.79
CA PHE A 234 -6.57 16.87 -6.80
C PHE A 234 -5.07 16.55 -6.66
N SER A 235 -4.72 15.28 -6.53
CA SER A 235 -3.31 14.87 -6.31
C SER A 235 -2.41 15.24 -7.48
N LYS A 236 -2.85 14.99 -8.72
CA LYS A 236 -2.08 15.35 -9.92
C LYS A 236 -2.03 16.85 -10.14
N TRP A 237 -3.15 17.54 -9.94
CA TRP A 237 -3.21 18.99 -9.97
C TRP A 237 -2.23 19.60 -8.97
N TYR A 238 -2.26 19.14 -7.72
CA TYR A 238 -1.36 19.63 -6.67
C TYR A 238 0.12 19.41 -7.01
N SER A 239 0.46 18.19 -7.44
CA SER A 239 1.83 17.86 -7.88
C SER A 239 2.27 18.72 -9.06
N ASP A 240 1.40 18.93 -10.06
CA ASP A 240 1.68 19.83 -11.19
C ASP A 240 1.91 21.27 -10.73
N VAL A 241 1.08 21.78 -9.83
CA VAL A 241 1.21 23.14 -9.29
C VAL A 241 2.57 23.32 -8.64
N ILE A 242 2.95 22.47 -7.71
CA ILE A 242 4.17 22.65 -6.92
C ILE A 242 5.47 22.39 -7.73
N THR A 243 5.42 21.50 -8.72
CA THR A 243 6.61 21.17 -9.53
C THR A 243 6.77 22.10 -10.73
N LYS A 244 5.68 22.41 -11.46
CA LYS A 244 5.73 23.27 -12.64
C LYS A 244 5.89 24.76 -12.30
N SER A 245 5.47 25.19 -11.11
CA SER A 245 5.78 26.51 -10.58
C SER A 245 7.17 26.60 -9.94
N GLU A 246 7.97 25.55 -10.05
CA GLU A 246 9.32 25.48 -9.46
C GLU A 246 9.36 25.72 -7.95
N MET A 247 8.29 25.32 -7.24
CA MET A 247 8.23 25.45 -5.78
C MET A 247 9.03 24.38 -5.07
N ILE A 248 9.00 23.15 -5.60
CA ILE A 248 9.77 22.03 -5.04
C ILE A 248 10.51 21.26 -6.14
N GLU A 249 11.56 20.59 -5.73
CA GLU A 249 12.27 19.60 -6.53
C GLU A 249 12.40 18.31 -5.69
N TYR A 250 12.03 17.18 -6.27
CA TYR A 250 12.17 15.89 -5.60
C TYR A 250 13.63 15.47 -5.56
N TYR A 251 14.07 15.05 -4.39
CA TYR A 251 15.42 14.55 -4.19
C TYR A 251 15.51 13.05 -4.49
N GLU A 252 16.71 12.53 -4.72
CA GLU A 252 16.91 11.12 -5.04
C GLU A 252 16.58 10.16 -3.88
N ILE A 253 16.58 10.66 -2.65
CA ILE A 253 16.18 9.89 -1.46
C ILE A 253 14.66 10.01 -1.29
N SER A 254 13.98 8.87 -1.24
CA SER A 254 12.52 8.81 -1.07
C SER A 254 12.06 9.57 0.18
N GLY A 255 11.03 10.40 0.04
CA GLY A 255 10.51 11.24 1.11
C GLY A 255 11.26 12.56 1.33
N CYS A 256 12.39 12.79 0.64
CA CYS A 256 13.11 14.03 0.67
C CYS A 256 12.80 14.91 -0.55
N TYR A 257 12.78 16.22 -0.34
CA TYR A 257 12.58 17.21 -1.40
C TYR A 257 13.27 18.52 -1.05
N ILE A 258 13.55 19.32 -2.07
CA ILE A 258 14.16 20.64 -1.94
C ILE A 258 13.05 21.69 -2.04
N LEU A 259 12.87 22.50 -1.01
CA LEU A 259 12.04 23.70 -1.08
C LEU A 259 12.80 24.78 -1.84
N ARG A 260 12.26 25.17 -2.99
CA ARG A 260 12.85 26.24 -3.82
C ARG A 260 12.39 27.62 -3.32
N PRO A 261 13.02 28.70 -3.78
CA PRO A 261 12.81 30.04 -3.20
C PRO A 261 11.36 30.47 -3.06
N LEU A 262 10.49 30.15 -4.02
CA LEU A 262 9.07 30.53 -3.95
C LEU A 262 8.32 29.82 -2.83
N ALA A 263 8.56 28.50 -2.66
CA ALA A 263 7.96 27.74 -1.57
C ALA A 263 8.55 28.17 -0.21
N TYR A 264 9.84 28.42 -0.17
CA TYR A 264 10.50 28.86 1.06
C TYR A 264 10.04 30.26 1.49
N PHE A 265 9.81 31.16 0.54
CA PHE A 265 9.20 32.47 0.82
C PHE A 265 7.81 32.35 1.48
N ILE A 266 6.98 31.40 1.03
CA ILE A 266 5.69 31.14 1.67
C ILE A 266 5.89 30.65 3.12
N TRP A 267 6.86 29.76 3.34
CA TRP A 267 7.23 29.29 4.67
C TRP A 267 7.65 30.43 5.59
N GLU A 268 8.58 31.29 5.13
CA GLU A 268 9.03 32.46 5.91
C GLU A 268 7.87 33.44 6.20
N SER A 269 6.98 33.63 5.24
CA SER A 269 5.81 34.50 5.41
C SER A 269 4.87 33.97 6.49
N ILE A 270 4.60 32.65 6.50
CA ILE A 270 3.79 32.00 7.53
C ILE A 270 4.48 32.11 8.89
N GLN A 271 5.77 31.84 8.96
CA GLN A 271 6.56 31.93 10.19
C GLN A 271 6.56 33.36 10.73
N GLY A 272 6.82 34.36 9.89
CA GLY A 272 6.80 35.78 10.27
C GLY A 272 5.42 36.26 10.73
N PHE A 273 4.35 35.66 10.21
CA PHE A 273 2.99 35.96 10.65
C PHE A 273 2.64 35.30 11.99
N LEU A 274 3.03 34.04 12.21
CA LEU A 274 2.64 33.26 13.38
C LEU A 274 3.52 33.53 14.62
N ASP A 275 4.87 33.62 14.44
CA ASP A 275 5.81 33.72 15.55
C ASP A 275 5.53 34.91 16.51
N PRO A 276 5.28 36.14 16.04
CA PRO A 276 4.91 37.25 16.94
C PRO A 276 3.61 37.01 17.71
N ARG A 277 2.66 36.28 17.10
CA ARG A 277 1.38 35.96 17.74
C ARG A 277 1.55 34.92 18.85
N PHE A 278 2.37 33.91 18.61
CA PHE A 278 2.72 32.92 19.63
C PHE A 278 3.44 33.58 20.81
N LYS A 279 4.42 34.44 20.54
CA LYS A 279 5.14 35.16 21.58
C LYS A 279 4.24 36.07 22.40
N LYS A 280 3.26 36.75 21.76
CA LYS A 280 2.25 37.54 22.44
C LYS A 280 1.39 36.73 23.39
N ASN A 281 1.19 35.45 23.11
CA ASN A 281 0.46 34.51 23.97
C ASN A 281 1.37 33.77 24.96
N GLY A 282 2.61 34.22 25.17
CA GLY A 282 3.53 33.67 26.17
C GLY A 282 4.26 32.39 25.71
N VAL A 283 4.15 32.02 24.43
CA VAL A 283 4.87 30.84 23.89
C VAL A 283 6.32 31.22 23.62
N SER A 284 7.27 30.45 24.15
CA SER A 284 8.71 30.61 23.91
C SER A 284 9.22 29.60 22.89
N ASN A 285 10.18 30.02 22.08
CA ASN A 285 10.81 29.13 21.10
C ASN A 285 11.78 28.17 21.81
N CYS A 286 11.75 26.90 21.43
CA CYS A 286 12.70 25.88 21.84
C CYS A 286 13.38 25.27 20.60
N TYR A 287 14.57 24.75 20.78
CA TYR A 287 15.27 23.96 19.77
C TYR A 287 15.49 22.55 20.33
N PHE A 288 15.02 21.57 19.58
CA PHE A 288 15.13 20.16 19.94
C PHE A 288 16.21 19.46 19.11
N PRO A 289 16.81 18.37 19.60
CA PRO A 289 17.71 17.54 18.81
C PRO A 289 17.02 17.06 17.52
N MET A 290 17.80 16.95 16.44
CA MET A 290 17.32 16.46 15.14
C MET A 290 16.91 14.97 15.20
N PHE A 291 17.57 14.21 16.07
CA PHE A 291 17.34 12.78 16.23
C PHE A 291 16.50 12.49 17.45
N VAL A 292 15.60 11.52 17.32
CA VAL A 292 14.71 11.05 18.38
C VAL A 292 15.02 9.59 18.64
N SER A 293 15.06 9.18 19.91
CA SER A 293 15.25 7.77 20.27
C SER A 293 14.02 6.94 19.92
N GLU A 294 14.23 5.65 19.64
CA GLU A 294 13.13 4.70 19.39
C GLU A 294 12.13 4.67 20.55
N ALA A 295 12.63 4.72 21.79
CA ALA A 295 11.79 4.72 22.98
C ALA A 295 10.87 5.95 23.09
N ALA A 296 11.36 7.15 22.69
CA ALA A 296 10.56 8.36 22.66
C ALA A 296 9.50 8.29 21.55
N LEU A 297 9.88 7.81 20.36
CA LEU A 297 8.97 7.66 19.23
C LEU A 297 7.87 6.62 19.49
N SER A 298 8.20 5.52 20.18
CA SER A 298 7.23 4.49 20.54
C SER A 298 6.19 4.98 21.56
N LYS A 299 6.57 5.89 22.47
CA LYS A 299 5.61 6.51 23.40
C LYS A 299 4.59 7.41 22.69
N GLU A 300 5.02 8.14 21.66
CA GLU A 300 4.12 8.99 20.88
C GLU A 300 3.12 8.15 20.03
N LYS A 301 3.51 6.94 19.65
CA LYS A 301 2.63 6.02 18.92
C LYS A 301 1.34 5.71 19.69
N ASP A 302 1.42 5.65 21.01
CA ASP A 302 0.28 5.36 21.90
C ASP A 302 -0.68 6.56 22.05
N HIS A 303 -0.24 7.76 21.68
CA HIS A 303 -1.01 9.01 21.78
C HIS A 303 -1.62 9.49 20.47
N VAL A 304 -1.11 9.02 19.33
CA VAL A 304 -1.57 9.47 18.01
C VAL A 304 -2.16 8.31 17.23
N GLU A 305 -3.48 8.29 17.14
CA GLU A 305 -4.22 7.29 16.37
C GLU A 305 -3.78 7.31 14.89
N GLY A 306 -3.42 6.14 14.37
CA GLY A 306 -2.94 6.00 12.98
C GLY A 306 -1.48 6.42 12.75
N PHE A 307 -0.70 6.71 13.79
CA PHE A 307 0.71 7.04 13.65
C PHE A 307 1.55 5.80 13.29
N ALA A 308 1.89 5.67 12.00
CA ALA A 308 2.86 4.70 11.51
C ALA A 308 4.13 5.46 11.11
N PRO A 309 5.17 5.52 11.97
CA PRO A 309 6.37 6.27 11.66
C PRO A 309 7.17 5.59 10.55
N GLU A 310 7.20 6.21 9.37
CA GLU A 310 8.22 5.92 8.37
C GLU A 310 9.47 6.75 8.71
N VAL A 311 10.47 6.09 9.28
CA VAL A 311 11.68 6.76 9.78
C VAL A 311 12.95 6.17 9.15
N ALA A 312 13.97 7.01 9.02
CA ALA A 312 15.32 6.57 8.72
C ALA A 312 16.06 6.31 10.04
N TRP A 313 16.53 5.08 10.22
CA TRP A 313 17.29 4.71 11.42
C TRP A 313 18.77 5.05 11.23
N VAL A 314 19.31 5.84 12.15
CA VAL A 314 20.75 6.06 12.25
C VAL A 314 21.32 4.91 13.07
N THR A 315 22.06 4.04 12.42
CA THR A 315 22.65 2.83 13.04
C THR A 315 24.12 2.99 13.36
N LYS A 316 24.77 4.06 12.85
CA LYS A 316 26.19 4.29 13.03
C LYS A 316 26.52 5.76 13.24
N SER A 317 27.46 6.04 14.12
CA SER A 317 28.12 7.33 14.25
C SER A 317 29.61 7.16 13.90
N GLY A 318 30.01 7.55 12.69
CA GLY A 318 31.34 7.27 12.16
C GLY A 318 31.58 5.77 12.02
N LYS A 319 32.53 5.24 12.82
CA LYS A 319 32.87 3.79 12.83
C LYS A 319 32.17 3.02 13.96
N THR A 320 31.43 3.71 14.83
CA THR A 320 30.78 3.11 16.01
C THR A 320 29.33 2.83 15.71
N ASP A 321 28.87 1.61 16.02
CA ASP A 321 27.45 1.25 15.98
C ASP A 321 26.75 1.93 17.18
N LEU A 322 25.54 2.46 16.95
CA LEU A 322 24.71 3.16 17.95
C LEU A 322 23.66 2.21 18.50
#